data_96d6fedca74a82a0f032aa747c126719
#
_entry.id   96d6fedca74a82a0f032aa747c126719
#
_cell.length_a   1.000
_cell.length_b   1.000
_cell.length_c   1.000
_cell.angle_alpha   90.00
_cell.angle_beta   90.00
_cell.angle_gamma   90.00
#
_symmetry.space_group_name_H-M   'P 1'
#
loop_
_entity.id
_entity.type
_entity.pdbx_description
1 polymer ?
#
loop_
_entity_poly.entity_id
_entity_poly.type
_entity_poly.pdbx_seq_one_letter_code
_entity_poly.pdbx_strand_id
1 'polypeptide(L)'
;MKNNVKKTGFCLALISSFFVFFACNSLPPAASTPDPTSQQPSDPVSSRTTDLILDGAETYTVVIGDTLSKISRNKYQNGFYYPLIMMASKDVVKDQDLIEVGMRLTIPRLQVNLDDPRARASIKKYILEIALITERKRPSDAAGLRNLANSL
;
A
#
# COMPACT_ATOMS: atom_id res chain seq x y z
N MET A 1 -19.11 43.78 -17.04
CA MET A 1 -20.56 43.62 -17.35
C MET A 1 -20.95 42.29 -16.74
N LYS A 2 -21.59 42.42 -15.56
CA LYS A 2 -23.00 42.05 -15.21
C LYS A 2 -23.25 40.54 -15.26
N ASN A 3 -23.20 39.91 -14.05
CA ASN A 3 -24.32 39.43 -13.24
C ASN A 3 -25.08 38.22 -13.82
N ASN A 4 -25.13 37.09 -13.08
CA ASN A 4 -26.40 36.81 -12.40
C ASN A 4 -26.25 35.67 -11.37
N VAL A 5 -26.57 36.06 -10.16
CA VAL A 5 -26.97 35.23 -9.03
C VAL A 5 -28.45 34.84 -9.25
N LYS A 6 -28.80 33.59 -9.08
CA LYS A 6 -30.15 33.17 -8.67
C LYS A 6 -30.11 32.10 -7.62
N LYS A 7 -30.51 32.56 -6.47
CA LYS A 7 -31.09 31.95 -5.29
C LYS A 7 -32.39 31.20 -5.59
N THR A 8 -32.77 30.46 -4.56
CA THR A 8 -34.08 29.86 -4.17
C THR A 8 -34.19 28.39 -4.58
N GLY A 9 -34.59 27.46 -3.73
CA GLY A 9 -35.45 27.54 -2.58
C GLY A 9 -35.43 26.30 -1.69
N PHE A 10 -35.72 26.60 -0.55
CA PHE A 10 -36.12 25.94 0.67
C PHE A 10 -37.30 24.97 0.44
N CYS A 11 -37.22 23.75 0.86
CA CYS A 11 -38.37 22.94 1.16
C CYS A 11 -38.12 22.04 2.35
N LEU A 12 -38.63 22.48 3.49
CA LEU A 12 -38.88 21.69 4.69
C LEU A 12 -40.04 20.73 4.41
N ALA A 13 -39.90 19.48 4.76
CA ALA A 13 -41.04 18.62 5.03
C ALA A 13 -40.69 17.67 6.20
N LEU A 14 -41.28 18.02 7.33
CA LEU A 14 -41.49 17.20 8.52
C LEU A 14 -42.63 16.20 8.24
N ILE A 15 -42.46 14.95 8.56
CA ILE A 15 -43.51 14.00 8.97
C ILE A 15 -42.78 12.87 9.72
N SER A 16 -42.81 12.86 11.04
CA SER A 16 -43.82 12.29 11.95
C SER A 16 -43.76 10.76 12.06
N SER A 17 -43.18 10.34 13.18
CA SER A 17 -43.62 9.34 14.15
C SER A 17 -44.24 8.03 13.63
N PHE A 18 -43.61 6.93 13.94
CA PHE A 18 -44.34 5.72 14.38
C PHE A 18 -43.49 4.91 15.38
N PHE A 19 -43.94 5.00 16.61
CA PHE A 19 -43.56 4.15 17.74
C PHE A 19 -44.27 2.81 17.56
N VAL A 20 -43.55 1.73 17.58
CA VAL A 20 -44.11 0.44 17.96
C VAL A 20 -43.20 -0.23 18.98
N PHE A 21 -43.64 -0.17 20.21
CA PHE A 21 -43.18 -1.01 21.30
C PHE A 21 -43.60 -2.46 21.01
N PHE A 22 -42.64 -3.37 21.08
CA PHE A 22 -42.94 -4.76 21.42
C PHE A 22 -42.01 -5.20 22.52
N ALA A 23 -42.52 -5.16 23.71
CA ALA A 23 -41.95 -5.79 24.88
C ALA A 23 -42.37 -7.26 24.89
N CYS A 24 -41.45 -8.18 24.96
CA CYS A 24 -41.69 -9.46 25.61
C CYS A 24 -40.43 -9.90 26.34
N ASN A 25 -40.67 -9.91 27.60
CA ASN A 25 -39.92 -10.28 28.75
C ASN A 25 -39.71 -11.79 28.81
N SER A 26 -38.51 -12.28 29.08
CA SER A 26 -38.28 -13.50 29.83
C SER A 26 -36.82 -13.56 30.29
N LEU A 27 -36.63 -13.42 31.58
CA LEU A 27 -35.40 -13.64 32.37
C LEU A 27 -35.46 -15.04 33.03
N PRO A 28 -34.39 -15.44 33.74
CA PRO A 28 -33.20 -16.22 33.38
C PRO A 28 -33.23 -17.60 34.05
N PRO A 29 -32.22 -18.43 34.12
CA PRO A 29 -31.10 -18.21 35.04
C PRO A 29 -29.73 -18.87 34.71
N ALA A 30 -28.75 -18.47 35.50
CA ALA A 30 -27.58 -19.17 36.02
C ALA A 30 -26.27 -19.05 35.24
N ALA A 31 -25.46 -18.18 35.77
CA ALA A 31 -24.08 -18.40 36.24
C ALA A 31 -23.21 -19.41 35.45
N SER A 32 -22.29 -18.85 34.70
CA SER A 32 -20.95 -19.44 34.56
C SER A 32 -19.94 -18.33 34.39
N THR A 33 -19.05 -18.31 35.31
CA THR A 33 -17.83 -17.60 35.58
C THR A 33 -17.14 -16.98 34.33
N PRO A 34 -16.69 -15.73 34.39
CA PRO A 34 -15.79 -15.19 33.37
C PRO A 34 -14.43 -15.83 33.54
N ASP A 35 -14.01 -16.58 32.55
CA ASP A 35 -12.62 -16.99 32.42
C ASP A 35 -11.85 -15.80 31.83
N PRO A 36 -10.93 -15.19 32.59
CA PRO A 36 -10.09 -14.14 32.09
C PRO A 36 -8.92 -14.77 31.35
N THR A 37 -8.62 -14.27 30.20
CA THR A 37 -7.34 -14.53 29.54
C THR A 37 -7.45 -15.42 28.31
N SER A 38 -7.85 -14.80 27.21
CA SER A 38 -7.23 -15.08 25.94
C SER A 38 -6.91 -13.73 25.30
N GLN A 39 -6.00 -13.00 25.91
CA GLN A 39 -5.13 -12.11 25.16
C GLN A 39 -4.29 -13.04 24.30
N GLN A 40 -4.81 -13.35 23.13
CA GLN A 40 -4.01 -13.87 22.05
C GLN A 40 -3.07 -12.71 21.67
N PRO A 41 -1.75 -12.85 21.90
CA PRO A 41 -0.82 -11.94 21.29
C PRO A 41 -1.05 -12.09 19.78
N SER A 42 -1.57 -11.06 19.16
CA SER A 42 -1.43 -10.89 17.73
C SER A 42 0.07 -10.71 17.50
N ASP A 43 0.77 -11.85 17.44
CA ASP A 43 2.07 -11.87 16.82
C ASP A 43 1.88 -11.26 15.44
N PRO A 44 2.56 -10.18 15.12
CA PRO A 44 2.68 -9.79 13.75
C PRO A 44 3.38 -10.97 13.08
N VAL A 45 2.65 -11.75 12.30
CA VAL A 45 3.22 -12.71 11.37
C VAL A 45 4.06 -11.87 10.40
N SER A 46 5.24 -11.56 10.89
CA SER A 46 6.33 -11.05 10.09
C SER A 46 6.62 -12.11 9.06
N SER A 47 6.04 -11.98 7.88
CA SER A 47 6.46 -12.68 6.69
C SER A 47 7.90 -12.25 6.38
N ARG A 48 8.83 -12.85 7.12
CA ARG A 48 10.28 -12.70 6.98
C ARG A 48 10.75 -13.40 5.72
N THR A 49 10.33 -12.90 4.57
CA THR A 49 10.90 -13.33 3.29
C THR A 49 11.57 -12.16 2.57
N THR A 50 11.42 -10.96 3.06
CA THR A 50 12.11 -9.73 2.64
C THR A 50 12.22 -8.85 3.87
N ASP A 51 13.40 -8.26 4.10
CA ASP A 51 13.59 -7.28 5.21
C ASP A 51 12.84 -5.95 4.92
N LEU A 52 11.73 -5.99 4.19
CA LEU A 52 10.89 -4.84 3.90
C LEU A 52 9.77 -4.70 4.93
N ILE A 53 9.53 -3.47 5.30
CA ILE A 53 8.38 -3.08 6.12
C ILE A 53 7.20 -2.83 5.17
N LEU A 54 6.22 -3.71 5.20
CA LEU A 54 5.01 -3.64 4.37
C LEU A 54 3.82 -3.05 5.12
N ASP A 55 3.99 -2.69 6.39
CA ASP A 55 2.94 -2.02 7.15
C ASP A 55 2.59 -0.68 6.51
N GLY A 56 1.29 -0.48 6.25
CA GLY A 56 0.78 0.69 5.54
C GLY A 56 1.15 0.76 4.05
N ALA A 57 1.55 -0.37 3.44
CA ALA A 57 1.75 -0.44 2.00
C ALA A 57 0.42 -0.30 1.25
N GLU A 58 0.46 0.35 0.08
CA GLU A 58 -0.71 0.49 -0.80
C GLU A 58 -0.75 -0.64 -1.83
N THR A 59 -1.95 -0.99 -2.29
CA THR A 59 -2.12 -1.85 -3.47
C THR A 59 -2.37 -0.97 -4.69
N TYR A 60 -1.58 -1.18 -5.75
CA TYR A 60 -1.74 -0.50 -7.04
C TYR A 60 -2.10 -1.50 -8.13
N THR A 61 -3.13 -1.22 -8.91
CA THR A 61 -3.49 -2.04 -10.08
C THR A 61 -2.91 -1.41 -11.33
N VAL A 62 -2.10 -2.17 -12.06
CA VAL A 62 -1.44 -1.74 -13.30
C VAL A 62 -2.48 -1.40 -14.36
N VAL A 63 -2.33 -0.25 -14.99
CA VAL A 63 -3.18 0.22 -16.07
C VAL A 63 -2.39 0.32 -17.39
N ILE A 64 -3.11 0.48 -18.50
CA ILE A 64 -2.50 0.58 -19.83
C ILE A 64 -1.48 1.73 -19.92
N GLY A 65 -0.29 1.44 -20.42
CA GLY A 65 0.79 2.41 -20.57
C GLY A 65 1.67 2.60 -19.33
N ASP A 66 1.42 1.84 -18.25
CA ASP A 66 2.29 1.82 -17.08
C ASP A 66 3.62 1.12 -17.37
N THR A 67 4.63 1.58 -16.65
CA THR A 67 5.89 0.87 -16.43
C THR A 67 6.26 1.00 -14.94
N LEU A 68 7.05 0.08 -14.42
CA LEU A 68 7.48 0.15 -13.01
C LEU A 68 8.17 1.48 -12.68
N SER A 69 8.99 2.01 -13.61
CA SER A 69 9.64 3.31 -13.43
C SER A 69 8.66 4.48 -13.41
N LYS A 70 7.57 4.45 -14.21
CA LYS A 70 6.52 5.47 -14.17
C LYS A 70 5.76 5.41 -12.85
N ILE A 71 5.36 4.21 -12.42
CA ILE A 71 4.67 3.98 -11.16
C ILE A 71 5.55 4.47 -10.00
N SER A 72 6.82 4.08 -9.99
CA SER A 72 7.80 4.51 -8.99
C SER A 72 7.97 6.03 -8.97
N ARG A 73 8.05 6.68 -10.13
CA ARG A 73 8.14 8.14 -10.22
C ARG A 73 6.91 8.82 -9.66
N ASN A 74 5.73 8.29 -9.91
CA ASN A 74 4.48 8.85 -9.39
C ASN A 74 4.36 8.67 -7.87
N LYS A 75 4.80 7.52 -7.34
CA LYS A 75 4.67 7.19 -5.92
C LYS A 75 5.81 7.73 -5.04
N TYR A 76 7.03 7.73 -5.56
CA TYR A 76 8.26 8.07 -4.81
C TYR A 76 9.01 9.29 -5.34
N GLN A 77 8.48 9.96 -6.37
CA GLN A 77 9.11 11.10 -7.08
C GLN A 77 10.45 10.74 -7.74
N ASN A 78 10.79 9.46 -7.78
CA ASN A 78 12.01 8.96 -8.40
C ASN A 78 11.75 7.58 -9.05
N GLY A 79 11.96 7.51 -10.37
CA GLY A 79 11.72 6.30 -11.15
C GLY A 79 12.66 5.14 -10.79
N PHE A 80 13.83 5.41 -10.23
CA PHE A 80 14.83 4.38 -9.90
C PHE A 80 14.52 3.60 -8.61
N TYR A 81 13.47 3.97 -7.86
CA TYR A 81 12.98 3.15 -6.75
C TYR A 81 12.05 2.00 -7.19
N TYR A 82 11.86 1.78 -8.50
CA TYR A 82 11.04 0.66 -8.96
C TYR A 82 11.48 -0.72 -8.42
N PRO A 83 12.77 -0.99 -8.12
CA PRO A 83 13.16 -2.25 -7.52
C PRO A 83 12.50 -2.49 -6.15
N LEU A 84 12.18 -1.43 -5.39
CA LEU A 84 11.43 -1.56 -4.14
C LEU A 84 10.02 -2.13 -4.38
N ILE A 85 9.36 -1.69 -5.45
CA ILE A 85 8.04 -2.23 -5.86
C ILE A 85 8.17 -3.69 -6.29
N MET A 86 9.21 -4.03 -7.06
CA MET A 86 9.50 -5.41 -7.45
C MET A 86 9.75 -6.30 -6.24
N MET A 87 10.56 -5.85 -5.30
CA MET A 87 10.90 -6.56 -4.08
C MET A 87 9.66 -6.85 -3.22
N ALA A 88 8.74 -5.87 -3.12
CA ALA A 88 7.48 -6.02 -2.40
C ALA A 88 6.43 -6.85 -3.16
N SER A 89 6.55 -6.93 -4.47
CA SER A 89 5.62 -7.63 -5.37
C SER A 89 6.24 -8.86 -6.02
N LYS A 90 7.26 -9.46 -5.41
CA LYS A 90 8.05 -10.57 -5.99
C LYS A 90 7.20 -11.80 -6.39
N ASP A 91 6.03 -11.95 -5.81
CA ASP A 91 5.15 -13.07 -6.12
C ASP A 91 4.50 -12.90 -7.50
N VAL A 92 4.26 -11.66 -7.93
CA VAL A 92 3.62 -11.32 -9.20
C VAL A 92 4.59 -10.73 -10.22
N VAL A 93 5.64 -10.00 -9.80
CA VAL A 93 6.64 -9.38 -10.69
C VAL A 93 7.94 -10.18 -10.65
N LYS A 94 8.23 -10.88 -11.73
CA LYS A 94 9.46 -11.66 -11.90
C LYS A 94 10.50 -10.94 -12.76
N ASP A 95 10.07 -10.11 -13.68
CA ASP A 95 10.93 -9.33 -14.57
C ASP A 95 10.43 -7.88 -14.60
N GLN A 96 11.36 -6.92 -14.55
CA GLN A 96 11.06 -5.49 -14.58
C GLN A 96 10.37 -5.02 -15.88
N ASP A 97 10.54 -5.77 -16.97
CA ASP A 97 10.00 -5.46 -18.29
C ASP A 97 8.65 -6.17 -18.54
N LEU A 98 8.21 -7.04 -17.63
CA LEU A 98 7.03 -7.87 -17.77
C LEU A 98 5.97 -7.54 -16.70
N ILE A 99 5.37 -6.36 -16.81
CA ILE A 99 4.16 -6.04 -16.04
C ILE A 99 2.96 -5.98 -16.99
N GLU A 100 1.85 -6.53 -16.56
CA GLU A 100 0.62 -6.63 -17.35
C GLU A 100 -0.50 -5.82 -16.72
N VAL A 101 -1.40 -5.29 -17.56
CA VAL A 101 -2.60 -4.59 -17.11
C VAL A 101 -3.43 -5.51 -16.21
N GLY A 102 -3.85 -4.98 -15.07
CA GLY A 102 -4.59 -5.72 -14.06
C GLY A 102 -3.72 -6.37 -12.99
N MET A 103 -2.39 -6.44 -13.14
CA MET A 103 -1.51 -6.90 -12.06
C MET A 103 -1.66 -6.02 -10.83
N ARG A 104 -1.68 -6.63 -9.65
CA ARG A 104 -1.77 -5.93 -8.36
C ARG A 104 -0.39 -5.87 -7.74
N LEU A 105 0.15 -4.67 -7.65
CA LEU A 105 1.45 -4.39 -7.08
C LEU A 105 1.33 -3.89 -5.65
N THR A 106 2.24 -4.31 -4.79
CA THR A 106 2.41 -3.77 -3.44
C THR A 106 3.38 -2.60 -3.49
N ILE A 107 2.93 -1.43 -3.02
CA ILE A 107 3.71 -0.19 -2.99
C ILE A 107 4.06 0.12 -1.54
N PRO A 108 5.26 -0.23 -1.05
CA PRO A 108 5.69 0.05 0.31
C PRO A 108 5.84 1.55 0.58
N ARG A 109 5.73 1.93 1.83
CA ARG A 109 6.06 3.30 2.25
C ARG A 109 7.57 3.50 2.18
N LEU A 110 8.03 4.35 1.25
CA LEU A 110 9.46 4.55 1.00
C LEU A 110 10.20 4.99 2.26
N GLN A 111 9.74 6.09 2.90
CA GLN A 111 10.44 6.68 4.03
C GLN A 111 10.60 5.70 5.19
N VAL A 112 9.55 4.96 5.54
CA VAL A 112 9.59 3.96 6.62
C VAL A 112 10.67 2.91 6.37
N ASN A 113 10.81 2.46 5.12
CA ASN A 113 11.81 1.48 4.72
C ASN A 113 13.22 2.06 4.64
N LEU A 114 13.37 3.36 4.33
CA LEU A 114 14.67 4.03 4.32
C LEU A 114 15.14 4.42 5.72
N ASP A 115 14.23 4.64 6.66
CA ASP A 115 14.57 4.95 8.05
C ASP A 115 15.03 3.69 8.81
N ASP A 116 14.56 2.51 8.43
CA ASP A 116 15.02 1.24 9.01
C ASP A 116 16.35 0.80 8.38
N PRO A 117 17.42 0.61 9.17
CA PRO A 117 18.73 0.27 8.64
C PRO A 117 18.78 -1.08 7.91
N ARG A 118 17.97 -2.08 8.33
CA ARG A 118 17.94 -3.40 7.73
C ARG A 118 17.21 -3.37 6.39
N ALA A 119 16.02 -2.75 6.38
CA ALA A 119 15.25 -2.58 5.17
C ALA A 119 16.05 -1.78 4.12
N ARG A 120 16.67 -0.67 4.53
CA ARG A 120 17.53 0.15 3.66
C ARG A 120 18.70 -0.65 3.07
N ALA A 121 19.41 -1.44 3.88
CA ALA A 121 20.51 -2.27 3.40
C ALA A 121 20.03 -3.32 2.39
N SER A 122 18.87 -3.94 2.63
CA SER A 122 18.27 -4.92 1.72
C SER A 122 17.81 -4.26 0.41
N ILE A 123 17.21 -3.09 0.47
CA ILE A 123 16.84 -2.28 -0.71
C ILE A 123 18.07 -1.92 -1.53
N LYS A 124 19.13 -1.39 -0.89
CA LYS A 124 20.40 -1.08 -1.55
C LYS A 124 20.97 -2.29 -2.29
N LYS A 125 21.05 -3.42 -1.61
CA LYS A 125 21.53 -4.68 -2.21
C LYS A 125 20.71 -5.06 -3.43
N TYR A 126 19.39 -5.03 -3.33
CA TYR A 126 18.50 -5.41 -4.41
C TYR A 126 18.58 -4.44 -5.59
N ILE A 127 18.68 -3.13 -5.35
CA ILE A 127 18.90 -2.14 -6.42
C ILE A 127 20.19 -2.43 -7.19
N LEU A 128 21.28 -2.78 -6.51
CA LEU A 128 22.56 -3.15 -7.16
C LEU A 128 22.43 -4.43 -7.97
N GLU A 129 21.68 -5.42 -7.50
CA GLU A 129 21.39 -6.65 -8.25
C GLU A 129 20.61 -6.34 -9.54
N ILE A 130 19.55 -5.53 -9.44
CA ILE A 130 18.79 -5.10 -10.62
C ILE A 130 19.65 -4.28 -11.57
N ALA A 131 20.55 -3.43 -11.07
CA ALA A 131 21.48 -2.68 -11.90
C ALA A 131 22.38 -3.61 -12.76
N LEU A 132 22.88 -4.71 -12.19
CA LEU A 132 23.66 -5.68 -12.92
C LEU A 132 22.86 -6.37 -14.04
N ILE A 133 21.62 -6.72 -13.78
CA ILE A 133 20.73 -7.33 -14.78
C ILE A 133 20.42 -6.32 -15.89
N THR A 134 20.18 -5.06 -15.52
CA THR A 134 19.79 -3.98 -16.43
C THR A 134 20.95 -3.53 -17.34
N GLU A 135 22.19 -3.67 -16.88
CA GLU A 135 23.40 -3.19 -17.56
C GLU A 135 23.49 -3.57 -19.05
N ARG A 136 23.15 -4.82 -19.35
CA ARG A 136 23.24 -5.34 -20.74
C ARG A 136 22.24 -4.74 -21.68
N LYS A 137 21.04 -4.39 -21.17
CA LYS A 137 19.93 -3.87 -21.99
C LYS A 137 19.87 -2.36 -21.99
N ARG A 138 20.15 -1.73 -20.84
CA ARG A 138 19.95 -0.29 -20.57
C ARG A 138 21.05 0.24 -19.64
N PRO A 139 22.28 0.47 -20.15
CA PRO A 139 23.41 0.88 -19.30
C PRO A 139 23.19 2.23 -18.60
N SER A 140 22.46 3.16 -19.19
CA SER A 140 22.08 4.44 -18.56
C SER A 140 21.20 4.24 -17.31
N ASP A 141 20.23 3.32 -17.40
CA ASP A 141 19.35 3.00 -16.29
C ASP A 141 20.12 2.29 -15.17
N ALA A 142 21.03 1.40 -15.54
CA ALA A 142 21.91 0.72 -14.59
C ALA A 142 22.81 1.73 -13.84
N ALA A 143 23.32 2.74 -14.54
CA ALA A 143 24.08 3.82 -13.89
C ALA A 143 23.22 4.62 -12.90
N GLY A 144 21.97 4.95 -13.27
CA GLY A 144 21.00 5.61 -12.40
C GLY A 144 20.69 4.80 -11.14
N LEU A 145 20.49 3.48 -11.28
CA LEU A 145 20.26 2.57 -10.16
C LEU A 145 21.48 2.53 -9.22
N ARG A 146 22.72 2.45 -9.75
CA ARG A 146 23.93 2.48 -8.93
C ARG A 146 24.08 3.80 -8.17
N ASN A 147 23.81 4.93 -8.84
CA ASN A 147 23.86 6.23 -8.19
C ASN A 147 22.86 6.32 -7.04
N LEU A 148 21.62 5.83 -7.26
CA LEU A 148 20.64 5.75 -6.19
C LEU A 148 21.13 4.86 -5.04
N ALA A 149 21.60 3.65 -5.33
CA ALA A 149 22.11 2.73 -4.30
C ALA A 149 23.24 3.33 -3.48
N ASN A 150 24.14 4.10 -4.10
CA ASN A 150 25.26 4.75 -3.42
C ASN A 150 24.82 5.93 -2.53
N SER A 151 23.64 6.49 -2.79
CA SER A 151 23.05 7.55 -1.97
C SER A 151 22.28 7.05 -0.75
N LEU A 152 22.00 5.75 -0.67
CA LEU A 152 21.37 5.08 0.49
C LEU A 152 22.40 4.63 1.52
#